data_31ff370d83fe1e8f7079fc19985f6a8b
#
_entry.id   31ff370d83fe1e8f7079fc19985f6a8b
#
_cell.length_a   1.000
_cell.length_b   1.000
_cell.length_c   1.000
_cell.angle_alpha   90.00
_cell.angle_beta   90.00
_cell.angle_gamma   90.00
#
_symmetry.space_group_name_H-M   'P 1'
#
loop_
_entity.id
_entity.type
_entity.pdbx_description
1 polymer ?
#
loop_
_entity_poly.entity_id
_entity_poly.type
_entity_poly.pdbx_seq_one_letter_code
_entity_poly.pdbx_strand_id
1 'polypeptide(L)'
;AVPSSTSSSDMSGSKAEAVFERPVPTLGRSALLAILVTVILMVAWEAWVRSEGVEPAYRNSDSQWVEQRRRINNGAGDGWVFTGSSRVLFNMQLSVWERLDKRRPLQLALEGTAPVAVMEGLADDDDFTGKLIVGVAPGLFFSGYEYRRSAIDRFEKESPTQWFGHKVSVLAEPYLAFYNYDFAFPTILRRQPVPARDGVVFDLDVRKLSNMERDRNTRLWDKLVYDEEYRELARKIWAQNWMPLAELPPLVQEKLLEARQKQLDRAIAATEKLQAKGVEVVFVQMPYEGHYATSEIDIAPRDQTWDVLLERTGALGLHFQDHEEMQGYY
;
A
#
# COMPACT_ATOMS: atom_id res chain seq x y z
N ALA A 1 38.70 -7.25 -87.59
CA ALA A 1 37.46 -6.70 -88.12
C ALA A 1 36.32 -7.62 -87.73
N VAL A 2 35.49 -7.18 -86.87
CA VAL A 2 34.24 -7.83 -86.53
C VAL A 2 33.18 -6.73 -86.44
N PRO A 3 32.07 -6.83 -87.11
CA PRO A 3 31.03 -5.83 -87.01
C PRO A 3 30.06 -6.19 -85.85
N SER A 4 29.74 -5.18 -85.12
CA SER A 4 28.63 -5.11 -84.15
C SER A 4 27.26 -5.18 -84.84
N SER A 5 26.33 -5.89 -84.23
CA SER A 5 24.91 -5.75 -84.45
C SER A 5 24.18 -5.45 -83.18
N THR A 6 23.75 -4.24 -83.05
CA THR A 6 22.79 -3.77 -82.10
C THR A 6 21.40 -4.24 -82.49
N SER A 7 20.72 -4.87 -81.52
CA SER A 7 19.26 -5.02 -81.60
C SER A 7 18.66 -4.47 -80.29
N SER A 8 18.11 -3.30 -80.38
CA SER A 8 17.24 -2.71 -79.38
C SER A 8 15.85 -3.28 -79.55
N SER A 9 15.34 -3.93 -78.53
CA SER A 9 13.94 -4.22 -78.33
C SER A 9 13.45 -3.49 -77.10
N ASP A 10 12.86 -2.29 -77.38
CA ASP A 10 12.02 -1.62 -76.42
C ASP A 10 10.82 -2.52 -76.06
N MET A 11 10.75 -2.93 -74.84
CA MET A 11 9.51 -3.33 -74.24
C MET A 11 9.27 -2.51 -72.99
N SER A 12 8.78 -1.27 -73.19
CA SER A 12 8.16 -0.48 -72.16
C SER A 12 6.75 -1.03 -71.88
N GLY A 13 6.70 -2.07 -71.07
CA GLY A 13 5.48 -2.53 -70.42
C GLY A 13 5.41 -1.95 -69.00
N SER A 14 5.02 -0.69 -68.88
CA SER A 14 4.63 -0.10 -67.60
C SER A 14 3.42 -0.87 -67.07
N LYS A 15 3.67 -1.88 -66.26
CA LYS A 15 2.62 -2.35 -65.35
C LYS A 15 2.38 -1.23 -64.34
N ALA A 16 1.31 -0.48 -64.53
CA ALA A 16 0.79 0.38 -63.48
C ALA A 16 0.55 -0.51 -62.27
N GLU A 17 1.41 -0.36 -61.25
CA GLU A 17 1.12 -0.90 -59.92
C GLU A 17 -0.23 -0.34 -59.51
N ALA A 18 -1.21 -1.20 -59.35
CA ALA A 18 -2.49 -0.83 -58.79
C ALA A 18 -2.23 -0.30 -57.37
N VAL A 19 -2.22 1.02 -57.25
CA VAL A 19 -2.18 1.70 -55.98
C VAL A 19 -3.41 1.24 -55.22
N PHE A 20 -3.21 0.37 -54.25
CA PHE A 20 -4.28 -0.08 -53.37
C PHE A 20 -4.75 1.14 -52.55
N GLU A 21 -5.70 1.88 -53.09
CA GLU A 21 -6.36 2.95 -52.37
C GLU A 21 -7.14 2.30 -51.21
N ARG A 22 -6.55 2.37 -50.02
CA ARG A 22 -7.28 2.02 -48.81
C ARG A 22 -8.48 2.96 -48.71
N PRO A 23 -9.71 2.44 -48.62
CA PRO A 23 -10.86 3.31 -48.40
C PRO A 23 -10.59 4.10 -47.13
N VAL A 24 -10.62 5.43 -47.25
CA VAL A 24 -10.46 6.34 -46.08
C VAL A 24 -11.66 6.08 -45.18
N PRO A 25 -11.49 5.40 -44.04
CA PRO A 25 -12.61 5.14 -43.16
C PRO A 25 -13.16 6.49 -42.69
N THR A 26 -14.46 6.53 -42.44
CA THR A 26 -15.10 7.70 -41.81
C THR A 26 -14.67 7.76 -40.38
N LEU A 27 -13.41 8.20 -40.11
CA LEU A 27 -12.74 8.20 -38.79
C LEU A 27 -13.63 8.80 -37.71
N GLY A 28 -14.39 9.86 -38.03
CA GLY A 28 -15.29 10.49 -37.08
C GLY A 28 -16.42 9.57 -36.58
N ARG A 29 -17.05 8.79 -37.46
CA ARG A 29 -18.11 7.84 -37.06
C ARG A 29 -17.57 6.66 -36.30
N SER A 30 -16.42 6.13 -36.71
CA SER A 30 -15.75 5.03 -36.00
C SER A 30 -15.26 5.47 -34.63
N ALA A 31 -14.72 6.67 -34.50
CA ALA A 31 -14.31 7.25 -33.23
C ALA A 31 -15.51 7.46 -32.29
N LEU A 32 -16.61 8.02 -32.81
CA LEU A 32 -17.83 8.22 -32.03
C LEU A 32 -18.40 6.88 -31.54
N LEU A 33 -18.46 5.86 -32.39
CA LEU A 33 -18.90 4.53 -32.03
C LEU A 33 -17.98 3.92 -30.95
N ALA A 34 -16.67 4.04 -31.12
CA ALA A 34 -15.70 3.54 -30.14
C ALA A 34 -15.88 4.21 -28.77
N ILE A 35 -16.06 5.53 -28.75
CA ILE A 35 -16.34 6.28 -27.51
C ILE A 35 -17.65 5.79 -26.87
N LEU A 36 -18.72 5.65 -27.66
CA LEU A 36 -20.02 5.20 -27.15
C LEU A 36 -19.93 3.79 -26.54
N VAL A 37 -19.29 2.86 -27.25
CA VAL A 37 -19.08 1.49 -26.74
C VAL A 37 -18.25 1.50 -25.47
N THR A 38 -17.17 2.29 -25.43
CA THR A 38 -16.33 2.42 -24.22
C THR A 38 -17.13 2.95 -23.04
N VAL A 39 -17.93 3.99 -23.23
CA VAL A 39 -18.78 4.55 -22.16
C VAL A 39 -19.79 3.51 -21.66
N ILE A 40 -20.46 2.78 -22.57
CA ILE A 40 -21.40 1.72 -22.20
C ILE A 40 -20.72 0.64 -21.37
N LEU A 41 -19.53 0.18 -21.79
CA LEU A 41 -18.75 -0.82 -21.05
C LEU A 41 -18.31 -0.32 -19.67
N MET A 42 -17.88 0.94 -19.59
CA MET A 42 -17.50 1.56 -18.30
C MET A 42 -18.71 1.67 -17.36
N VAL A 43 -19.87 2.10 -17.86
CA VAL A 43 -21.10 2.18 -17.05
C VAL A 43 -21.54 0.78 -16.58
N ALA A 44 -21.51 -0.20 -17.46
CA ALA A 44 -21.84 -1.58 -17.08
C ALA A 44 -20.87 -2.13 -16.03
N TRP A 45 -19.58 -1.87 -16.18
CA TRP A 45 -18.56 -2.27 -15.23
C TRP A 45 -18.73 -1.58 -13.88
N GLU A 46 -18.98 -0.28 -13.85
CA GLU A 46 -19.28 0.47 -12.62
C GLU A 46 -20.52 -0.07 -11.91
N ALA A 47 -21.60 -0.33 -12.67
CA ALA A 47 -22.82 -0.89 -12.11
C ALA A 47 -22.59 -2.28 -11.49
N TRP A 48 -21.80 -3.12 -12.15
CA TRP A 48 -21.45 -4.43 -11.62
C TRP A 48 -20.60 -4.31 -10.35
N VAL A 49 -19.55 -3.47 -10.34
CA VAL A 49 -18.69 -3.27 -9.17
C VAL A 49 -19.50 -2.76 -7.96
N ARG A 50 -20.44 -1.83 -8.19
CA ARG A 50 -21.35 -1.38 -7.13
C ARG A 50 -22.31 -2.47 -6.65
N SER A 51 -22.75 -3.37 -7.51
CA SER A 51 -23.60 -4.50 -7.09
C SER A 51 -22.87 -5.51 -6.20
N GLU A 52 -21.53 -5.53 -6.25
CA GLU A 52 -20.67 -6.29 -5.32
C GLU A 52 -20.48 -5.59 -3.95
N GLY A 53 -21.19 -4.47 -3.71
CA GLY A 53 -21.10 -3.69 -2.48
C GLY A 53 -19.84 -2.81 -2.38
N VAL A 54 -19.19 -2.52 -3.51
CA VAL A 54 -18.00 -1.66 -3.53
C VAL A 54 -18.41 -0.21 -3.66
N GLU A 55 -18.01 0.58 -2.68
CA GLU A 55 -18.16 2.03 -2.70
C GLU A 55 -16.89 2.69 -3.30
N PRO A 56 -17.05 3.84 -3.99
CA PRO A 56 -15.92 4.67 -4.35
C PRO A 56 -15.11 5.07 -3.12
N ALA A 57 -13.81 4.91 -3.20
CA ALA A 57 -12.89 5.23 -2.12
C ALA A 57 -11.52 5.61 -2.69
N TYR A 58 -10.73 6.34 -1.92
CA TYR A 58 -9.38 6.69 -2.34
C TYR A 58 -8.47 5.47 -2.31
N ARG A 59 -7.52 5.45 -3.23
CA ARG A 59 -6.55 4.36 -3.34
C ARG A 59 -5.43 4.55 -2.34
N ASN A 60 -5.07 3.47 -1.64
CA ASN A 60 -3.87 3.45 -0.81
C ASN A 60 -2.60 3.40 -1.68
N SER A 61 -2.35 4.48 -2.41
CA SER A 61 -1.18 4.61 -3.29
C SER A 61 0.00 5.27 -2.57
N ASP A 62 1.20 5.08 -3.11
CA ASP A 62 2.40 5.75 -2.61
C ASP A 62 2.26 7.27 -2.67
N SER A 63 1.66 7.80 -3.75
CA SER A 63 1.43 9.24 -3.88
C SER A 63 0.40 9.79 -2.87
N GLN A 64 -0.58 8.97 -2.46
CA GLN A 64 -1.51 9.35 -1.38
C GLN A 64 -0.77 9.48 -0.04
N TRP A 65 0.17 8.58 0.24
CA TRP A 65 1.03 8.67 1.40
C TRP A 65 1.93 9.92 1.34
N VAL A 66 2.56 10.16 0.19
CA VAL A 66 3.41 11.35 -0.05
C VAL A 66 2.61 12.65 0.13
N GLU A 67 1.35 12.70 -0.32
CA GLU A 67 0.48 13.87 -0.10
C GLU A 67 0.30 14.15 1.40
N GLN A 68 0.06 13.12 2.23
CA GLN A 68 -0.07 13.29 3.67
C GLN A 68 1.28 13.67 4.32
N ARG A 69 2.38 13.03 3.92
CA ARG A 69 3.72 13.33 4.45
C ARG A 69 4.13 14.78 4.18
N ARG A 70 3.84 15.30 2.98
CA ARG A 70 4.12 16.70 2.62
C ARG A 70 3.32 17.74 3.39
N ARG A 71 2.22 17.35 4.01
CA ARG A 71 1.47 18.28 4.87
C ARG A 71 2.28 18.75 6.06
N ILE A 72 3.23 17.97 6.53
CA ILE A 72 4.18 18.39 7.57
C ILE A 72 4.94 19.64 7.10
N ASN A 73 5.56 19.58 5.93
CA ASN A 73 6.31 20.69 5.35
C ASN A 73 5.43 21.87 4.90
N ASN A 74 4.11 21.65 4.83
CA ASN A 74 3.13 22.69 4.50
C ASN A 74 2.37 23.22 5.75
N GLY A 75 3.01 23.18 6.92
CA GLY A 75 2.53 23.82 8.13
C GLY A 75 1.65 22.94 9.04
N ALA A 76 1.61 21.62 8.84
CA ALA A 76 0.91 20.71 9.75
C ALA A 76 1.87 19.89 10.65
N GLY A 77 3.16 20.27 10.70
CA GLY A 77 4.19 19.50 11.40
C GLY A 77 4.16 19.62 12.92
N ASP A 78 3.38 20.54 13.49
CA ASP A 78 3.19 20.73 14.92
C ASP A 78 2.04 19.85 15.48
N GLY A 79 1.38 19.04 14.65
CA GLY A 79 0.26 18.19 15.02
C GLY A 79 0.64 16.76 15.37
N TRP A 80 -0.40 15.96 15.59
CA TRP A 80 -0.27 14.53 15.76
C TRP A 80 0.03 13.84 14.43
N VAL A 81 1.00 12.94 14.43
CA VAL A 81 1.31 12.03 13.33
C VAL A 81 1.18 10.60 13.83
N PHE A 82 0.49 9.75 13.07
CA PHE A 82 0.37 8.33 13.33
C PHE A 82 1.22 7.56 12.34
N THR A 83 2.12 6.73 12.83
CA THR A 83 2.88 5.79 12.02
C THR A 83 2.81 4.38 12.59
N GLY A 84 3.07 3.39 11.77
CA GLY A 84 2.94 1.98 12.13
C GLY A 84 2.65 1.14 10.91
N SER A 85 2.19 -0.07 11.15
CA SER A 85 1.75 -1.01 10.12
C SER A 85 0.24 -0.90 9.83
N SER A 86 -0.30 -1.94 9.20
CA SER A 86 -1.75 -2.09 8.96
C SER A 86 -2.60 -1.96 10.22
N ARG A 87 -2.11 -2.38 11.39
CA ARG A 87 -2.84 -2.25 12.65
C ARG A 87 -3.15 -0.78 12.98
N VAL A 88 -2.18 0.12 12.82
CA VAL A 88 -2.43 1.57 12.99
C VAL A 88 -3.34 2.09 11.90
N LEU A 89 -3.09 1.69 10.65
CA LEU A 89 -3.86 2.18 9.50
C LEU A 89 -5.36 1.87 9.62
N PHE A 90 -5.72 0.68 10.14
CA PHE A 90 -7.12 0.25 10.23
C PHE A 90 -7.77 0.58 11.57
N ASN A 91 -7.02 0.54 12.68
CA ASN A 91 -7.61 0.69 14.01
C ASN A 91 -7.63 2.14 14.52
N MET A 92 -6.69 2.99 14.05
CA MET A 92 -6.64 4.39 14.48
C MET A 92 -7.53 5.27 13.61
N GLN A 93 -8.75 5.53 14.07
CA GLN A 93 -9.72 6.34 13.35
C GLN A 93 -9.46 7.83 13.57
N LEU A 94 -9.02 8.54 12.52
CA LEU A 94 -8.67 9.96 12.59
C LEU A 94 -9.85 10.85 13.01
N SER A 95 -11.06 10.48 12.60
CA SER A 95 -12.28 11.18 12.97
C SER A 95 -12.65 11.04 14.45
N VAL A 96 -12.29 9.91 15.07
CA VAL A 96 -12.46 9.70 16.51
C VAL A 96 -11.47 10.56 17.28
N TRP A 97 -10.20 10.51 16.86
CA TRP A 97 -9.15 11.32 17.47
C TRP A 97 -9.45 12.83 17.41
N GLU A 98 -9.87 13.32 16.24
CA GLU A 98 -10.24 14.72 16.05
C GLU A 98 -11.37 15.19 16.99
N ARG A 99 -12.33 14.30 17.33
CA ARG A 99 -13.36 14.64 18.34
C ARG A 99 -12.79 14.83 19.73
N LEU A 100 -11.73 14.08 20.07
CA LEU A 100 -11.08 14.13 21.39
C LEU A 100 -10.08 15.28 21.51
N ASP A 101 -9.18 15.42 20.55
CA ASP A 101 -8.06 16.36 20.57
C ASP A 101 -8.38 17.69 19.82
N LYS A 102 -9.54 17.79 19.15
CA LYS A 102 -9.96 18.94 18.32
C LYS A 102 -9.07 19.20 17.10
N ARG A 103 -8.09 18.38 16.87
CA ARG A 103 -7.18 18.47 15.72
C ARG A 103 -7.07 17.09 15.04
N ARG A 104 -7.22 17.08 13.71
CA ARG A 104 -7.16 15.87 12.92
C ARG A 104 -5.70 15.46 12.69
N PRO A 105 -5.30 14.24 13.08
CA PRO A 105 -3.91 13.79 12.93
C PRO A 105 -3.57 13.45 11.48
N LEU A 106 -2.27 13.36 11.17
CA LEU A 106 -1.76 12.85 9.90
C LEU A 106 -1.54 11.34 9.97
N GLN A 107 -2.07 10.60 9.00
CA GLN A 107 -1.91 9.14 8.90
C GLN A 107 -0.76 8.78 7.97
N LEU A 108 0.36 8.34 8.56
CA LEU A 108 1.55 7.88 7.83
C LEU A 108 1.84 6.38 8.01
N ALA A 109 0.93 5.62 8.62
CA ALA A 109 1.10 4.17 8.70
C ALA A 109 1.07 3.52 7.31
N LEU A 110 1.90 2.48 7.14
CA LEU A 110 2.06 1.72 5.89
C LEU A 110 1.86 0.22 6.17
N GLU A 111 0.89 -0.38 5.53
CA GLU A 111 0.63 -1.81 5.67
C GLU A 111 1.86 -2.65 5.29
N GLY A 112 2.09 -3.74 6.02
CA GLY A 112 3.21 -4.65 5.78
C GLY A 112 4.59 -3.99 5.90
N THR A 113 4.71 -2.87 6.61
CA THR A 113 5.94 -2.08 6.67
C THR A 113 6.31 -1.75 8.10
N ALA A 114 7.55 -2.02 8.49
CA ALA A 114 8.11 -1.56 9.74
C ALA A 114 8.22 -0.01 9.74
N PRO A 115 7.73 0.68 10.77
CA PRO A 115 7.64 2.14 10.76
C PRO A 115 8.97 2.85 10.99
N VAL A 116 10.04 2.14 11.29
CA VAL A 116 11.32 2.72 11.72
C VAL A 116 11.88 3.70 10.68
N ALA A 117 11.80 3.37 9.37
CA ALA A 117 12.25 4.29 8.33
C ALA A 117 11.40 5.57 8.24
N VAL A 118 10.11 5.51 8.60
CA VAL A 118 9.26 6.71 8.70
C VAL A 118 9.66 7.53 9.91
N MET A 119 9.97 6.90 11.06
CA MET A 119 10.48 7.57 12.25
C MET A 119 11.79 8.29 11.97
N GLU A 120 12.74 7.65 11.29
CA GLU A 120 14.01 8.24 10.87
C GLU A 120 13.78 9.46 9.97
N GLY A 121 12.92 9.34 8.95
CA GLY A 121 12.59 10.46 8.07
C GLY A 121 11.88 11.62 8.77
N LEU A 122 11.12 11.36 9.84
CA LEU A 122 10.52 12.41 10.68
C LEU A 122 11.56 13.02 11.64
N ALA A 123 12.50 12.21 12.12
CA ALA A 123 13.60 12.70 12.96
C ALA A 123 14.55 13.62 12.19
N ASP A 124 14.70 13.42 10.88
CA ASP A 124 15.52 14.25 10.00
C ASP A 124 14.78 15.49 9.45
N ASP A 125 13.48 15.60 9.65
CA ASP A 125 12.65 16.69 9.14
C ASP A 125 12.46 17.79 10.20
N ASP A 126 13.06 18.94 9.98
CA ASP A 126 12.99 20.07 10.91
C ASP A 126 11.60 20.70 11.00
N ASP A 127 10.74 20.49 10.00
CA ASP A 127 9.36 20.96 10.03
C ASP A 127 8.46 20.12 10.96
N PHE A 128 8.93 18.93 11.40
CA PHE A 128 8.18 18.09 12.33
C PHE A 128 8.57 18.40 13.78
N THR A 129 7.66 19.04 14.49
CA THR A 129 7.81 19.47 15.89
C THR A 129 6.65 19.04 16.79
N GLY A 130 5.73 18.26 16.25
CA GLY A 130 4.49 17.85 16.91
C GLY A 130 4.64 16.62 17.81
N LYS A 131 3.68 15.70 17.70
CA LYS A 131 3.62 14.47 18.50
C LYS A 131 3.50 13.26 17.60
N LEU A 132 4.16 12.16 17.97
CA LEU A 132 4.21 10.94 17.17
C LEU A 132 3.63 9.76 17.93
N ILE A 133 2.62 9.12 17.35
CA ILE A 133 2.18 7.79 17.76
C ILE A 133 2.80 6.75 16.83
N VAL A 134 3.47 5.78 17.42
CA VAL A 134 4.14 4.70 16.72
C VAL A 134 3.49 3.37 17.11
N GLY A 135 2.78 2.76 16.16
CA GLY A 135 2.23 1.43 16.37
C GLY A 135 3.27 0.35 16.24
N VAL A 136 3.37 -0.48 17.26
CA VAL A 136 4.25 -1.64 17.30
C VAL A 136 3.44 -2.90 16.99
N ALA A 137 3.71 -3.51 15.84
CA ALA A 137 3.33 -4.89 15.54
C ALA A 137 4.61 -5.71 15.63
N PRO A 138 4.86 -6.44 16.73
CA PRO A 138 6.20 -6.90 17.11
C PRO A 138 6.94 -7.64 16.01
N GLY A 139 6.32 -8.68 15.44
CA GLY A 139 6.96 -9.47 14.38
C GLY A 139 7.31 -8.66 13.12
N LEU A 140 6.56 -7.61 12.81
CA LEU A 140 6.83 -6.74 11.67
C LEU A 140 7.77 -5.59 12.05
N PHE A 141 7.53 -4.93 13.19
CA PHE A 141 8.32 -3.79 13.65
C PHE A 141 9.80 -4.14 13.75
N PHE A 142 10.09 -5.28 14.36
CA PHE A 142 11.47 -5.73 14.62
C PHE A 142 12.08 -6.56 13.49
N SER A 143 11.33 -6.95 12.46
CA SER A 143 11.89 -7.65 11.30
C SER A 143 12.59 -6.74 10.29
N GLY A 144 12.24 -5.45 10.29
CA GLY A 144 12.70 -4.51 9.28
C GLY A 144 12.11 -4.74 7.89
N TYR A 145 11.03 -5.52 7.79
CA TYR A 145 10.35 -5.73 6.52
C TYR A 145 9.59 -4.47 6.09
N GLU A 146 9.81 -4.03 4.87
CA GLU A 146 9.31 -2.76 4.33
C GLU A 146 8.58 -2.99 2.99
N TYR A 147 7.41 -3.63 3.03
CA TYR A 147 6.60 -3.89 1.83
C TYR A 147 6.28 -2.62 1.03
N ARG A 148 6.00 -1.51 1.71
CA ARG A 148 5.67 -0.22 1.11
C ARG A 148 6.85 0.77 1.11
N ARG A 149 8.09 0.26 1.04
CA ARG A 149 9.28 1.11 0.92
C ARG A 149 9.18 2.11 -0.22
N SER A 150 8.52 1.73 -1.31
CA SER A 150 8.27 2.61 -2.47
C SER A 150 7.57 3.92 -2.13
N ALA A 151 6.71 3.94 -1.11
CA ALA A 151 6.04 5.18 -0.67
C ALA A 151 7.03 6.17 -0.03
N ILE A 152 7.96 5.65 0.76
CA ILE A 152 9.02 6.45 1.42
C ILE A 152 9.98 6.99 0.35
N ASP A 153 10.47 6.12 -0.54
CA ASP A 153 11.39 6.51 -1.61
C ASP A 153 10.74 7.53 -2.57
N ARG A 154 9.43 7.43 -2.79
CA ARG A 154 8.69 8.38 -3.63
C ARG A 154 8.65 9.78 -3.03
N PHE A 155 8.56 9.92 -1.72
CA PHE A 155 8.59 11.25 -1.08
C PHE A 155 9.84 12.03 -1.47
N GLU A 156 10.99 11.36 -1.55
CA GLU A 156 12.26 11.95 -1.94
C GLU A 156 12.41 12.18 -3.46
N LYS A 157 11.81 11.30 -4.27
CA LYS A 157 12.10 11.17 -5.71
C LYS A 157 10.88 11.27 -6.60
N GLU A 158 9.76 11.86 -6.13
CA GLU A 158 8.54 11.96 -6.96
C GLU A 158 8.76 12.81 -8.21
N SER A 159 8.53 12.22 -9.37
CA SER A 159 8.60 12.95 -10.64
C SER A 159 7.36 13.84 -10.85
N PRO A 160 7.46 14.91 -11.67
CA PRO A 160 6.32 15.74 -12.02
C PRO A 160 5.16 14.95 -12.64
N THR A 161 5.46 13.90 -13.42
CA THR A 161 4.45 13.03 -14.02
C THR A 161 3.70 12.20 -12.98
N GLN A 162 4.40 11.69 -11.99
CA GLN A 162 3.78 10.95 -10.88
C GLN A 162 2.88 11.86 -10.05
N TRP A 163 3.35 13.05 -9.73
CA TRP A 163 2.58 14.07 -9.02
C TRP A 163 1.30 14.46 -9.79
N PHE A 164 1.43 14.78 -11.09
CA PHE A 164 0.28 15.14 -11.92
C PHE A 164 -0.71 13.98 -12.05
N GLY A 165 -0.21 12.76 -12.31
CA GLY A 165 -1.03 11.56 -12.38
C GLY A 165 -1.84 11.32 -11.10
N HIS A 166 -1.22 11.55 -9.94
CA HIS A 166 -1.93 11.48 -8.66
C HIS A 166 -3.04 12.54 -8.54
N LYS A 167 -2.78 13.79 -8.93
CA LYS A 167 -3.79 14.85 -8.89
C LYS A 167 -5.00 14.54 -9.77
N VAL A 168 -4.78 13.94 -10.94
CA VAL A 168 -5.88 13.48 -11.83
C VAL A 168 -6.62 12.29 -11.21
N SER A 169 -5.88 11.33 -10.64
CA SER A 169 -6.43 10.14 -9.97
C SER A 169 -7.40 10.51 -8.85
N VAL A 170 -6.98 11.39 -7.97
CA VAL A 170 -7.77 11.89 -6.82
C VAL A 170 -9.09 12.55 -7.23
N LEU A 171 -9.18 13.11 -8.45
CA LEU A 171 -10.44 13.67 -8.96
C LEU A 171 -11.45 12.58 -9.38
N ALA A 172 -10.98 11.42 -9.81
CA ALA A 172 -11.83 10.31 -10.28
C ALA A 172 -12.21 9.33 -9.14
N GLU A 173 -11.30 9.10 -8.22
CA GLU A 173 -11.43 8.08 -7.16
C GLU A 173 -12.73 8.18 -6.34
N PRO A 174 -13.22 9.36 -5.89
CA PRO A 174 -14.42 9.45 -5.08
C PRO A 174 -15.73 9.22 -5.84
N TYR A 175 -15.67 9.06 -7.18
CA TYR A 175 -16.85 8.92 -8.02
C TYR A 175 -16.97 7.55 -8.69
N LEU A 176 -15.85 6.81 -8.83
CA LEU A 176 -15.78 5.60 -9.64
C LEU A 176 -15.35 4.39 -8.78
N ALA A 177 -16.31 3.51 -8.47
CA ALA A 177 -16.06 2.30 -7.70
C ALA A 177 -15.11 1.32 -8.41
N PHE A 178 -15.21 1.20 -9.75
CA PHE A 178 -14.32 0.35 -10.54
C PHE A 178 -12.86 0.82 -10.56
N TYR A 179 -12.60 2.05 -10.13
CA TYR A 179 -11.23 2.57 -10.03
C TYR A 179 -10.45 1.96 -8.88
N ASN A 180 -11.14 1.23 -7.98
CA ASN A 180 -10.50 0.43 -6.96
C ASN A 180 -9.61 -0.64 -7.60
N TYR A 181 -8.36 -0.76 -7.12
CA TYR A 181 -7.37 -1.69 -7.67
C TYR A 181 -7.86 -3.14 -7.72
N ASP A 182 -8.61 -3.58 -6.70
CA ASP A 182 -9.12 -4.94 -6.60
C ASP A 182 -10.15 -5.29 -7.67
N PHE A 183 -10.83 -4.28 -8.21
CA PHE A 183 -11.84 -4.39 -9.26
C PHE A 183 -11.38 -3.87 -10.62
N ALA A 184 -10.12 -3.52 -10.74
CA ALA A 184 -9.52 -3.20 -12.04
C ALA A 184 -9.46 -4.46 -12.91
N PHE A 185 -9.80 -4.32 -14.19
CA PHE A 185 -9.88 -5.45 -15.12
C PHE A 185 -8.62 -6.33 -15.16
N PRO A 186 -7.38 -5.80 -15.18
CA PRO A 186 -6.17 -6.63 -15.12
C PRO A 186 -6.05 -7.43 -13.82
N THR A 187 -6.49 -6.85 -12.70
CA THR A 187 -6.44 -7.53 -11.39
C THR A 187 -7.42 -8.70 -11.36
N ILE A 188 -8.64 -8.49 -11.88
CA ILE A 188 -9.64 -9.56 -11.96
C ILE A 188 -9.17 -10.68 -12.87
N LEU A 189 -8.60 -10.36 -14.03
CA LEU A 189 -8.04 -11.38 -14.94
C LEU A 189 -6.94 -12.20 -14.30
N ARG A 190 -6.01 -11.55 -13.59
CA ARG A 190 -4.90 -12.22 -12.90
C ARG A 190 -5.38 -13.19 -11.83
N ARG A 191 -6.50 -12.88 -11.18
CA ARG A 191 -7.10 -13.69 -10.11
C ARG A 191 -7.98 -14.84 -10.60
N GLN A 192 -8.19 -14.96 -11.92
CA GLN A 192 -8.94 -16.10 -12.45
C GLN A 192 -8.14 -17.39 -12.25
N PRO A 193 -8.82 -18.50 -11.91
CA PRO A 193 -8.17 -19.79 -11.81
C PRO A 193 -7.74 -20.25 -13.22
N VAL A 194 -6.52 -19.90 -13.59
CA VAL A 194 -5.87 -20.44 -14.79
C VAL A 194 -5.37 -21.84 -14.41
N PRO A 195 -5.48 -22.88 -15.27
CA PRO A 195 -4.92 -24.18 -14.97
C PRO A 195 -3.46 -24.05 -14.56
N ALA A 196 -3.17 -24.44 -13.33
CA ALA A 196 -1.81 -24.42 -12.80
C ALA A 196 -0.94 -25.40 -13.60
N ARG A 197 0.29 -25.03 -13.84
CA ARG A 197 1.31 -26.01 -14.24
C ARG A 197 1.63 -26.90 -13.04
N ASP A 198 1.86 -28.19 -13.29
CA ASP A 198 2.25 -29.12 -12.22
C ASP A 198 3.45 -28.58 -11.44
N GLY A 199 3.36 -28.57 -10.11
CA GLY A 199 4.40 -28.09 -9.21
C GLY A 199 4.45 -26.59 -8.97
N VAL A 200 3.53 -25.80 -9.53
CA VAL A 200 3.41 -24.37 -9.22
C VAL A 200 2.43 -24.16 -8.08
N VAL A 201 2.90 -23.64 -6.97
CA VAL A 201 2.05 -23.18 -5.85
C VAL A 201 1.56 -21.77 -6.18
N PHE A 202 0.24 -21.59 -6.14
CA PHE A 202 -0.35 -20.25 -6.29
C PHE A 202 -0.55 -19.64 -4.91
N ASP A 203 0.15 -18.53 -4.67
CA ASP A 203 -0.16 -17.68 -3.55
C ASP A 203 -1.49 -16.94 -3.80
N LEU A 204 -2.30 -16.84 -2.77
CA LEU A 204 -3.53 -16.08 -2.84
C LEU A 204 -3.20 -14.58 -2.74
N ASP A 205 -3.64 -13.81 -3.73
CA ASP A 205 -3.51 -12.35 -3.71
C ASP A 205 -4.37 -11.73 -2.61
N VAL A 206 -3.84 -10.70 -1.96
CA VAL A 206 -4.62 -9.85 -1.04
C VAL A 206 -5.86 -9.30 -1.77
N ARG A 207 -7.00 -9.36 -1.10
CA ARG A 207 -8.29 -8.86 -1.57
C ARG A 207 -8.60 -7.51 -0.92
N LYS A 208 -9.63 -6.83 -1.41
CA LYS A 208 -10.12 -5.60 -0.79
C LYS A 208 -10.46 -5.85 0.68
N LEU A 209 -9.83 -5.11 1.57
CA LEU A 209 -10.07 -5.19 3.02
C LEU A 209 -10.66 -3.90 3.60
N SER A 210 -10.52 -2.78 2.89
CA SER A 210 -10.85 -1.48 3.49
C SER A 210 -11.34 -0.46 2.48
N ASN A 211 -11.94 0.59 3.00
CA ASN A 211 -12.23 1.84 2.32
C ASN A 211 -11.37 2.95 2.95
N MET A 212 -10.71 3.73 2.12
CA MET A 212 -9.83 4.82 2.53
C MET A 212 -10.41 6.17 2.14
N GLU A 213 -10.35 7.13 3.05
CA GLU A 213 -10.64 8.53 2.80
C GLU A 213 -9.39 9.25 2.24
N ARG A 214 -9.57 10.48 1.78
CA ARG A 214 -8.48 11.25 1.17
C ARG A 214 -7.29 11.51 2.10
N ASP A 215 -7.54 11.66 3.38
CA ASP A 215 -6.53 11.87 4.41
C ASP A 215 -5.96 10.57 4.99
N ARG A 216 -6.29 9.44 4.34
CA ARG A 216 -5.91 8.08 4.74
C ARG A 216 -6.60 7.59 6.01
N ASN A 217 -7.69 8.24 6.48
CA ASN A 217 -8.57 7.59 7.43
C ASN A 217 -9.14 6.32 6.78
N THR A 218 -8.90 5.17 7.40
CA THR A 218 -9.16 3.88 6.77
C THR A 218 -10.08 3.05 7.67
N ARG A 219 -11.18 2.57 7.09
CA ARG A 219 -12.12 1.67 7.75
C ARG A 219 -12.13 0.32 7.05
N LEU A 220 -12.30 -0.75 7.82
CA LEU A 220 -12.52 -2.06 7.23
C LEU A 220 -13.78 -2.04 6.35
N TRP A 221 -13.75 -2.81 5.27
CA TRP A 221 -14.89 -2.96 4.39
C TRP A 221 -15.98 -3.78 5.09
N ASP A 222 -17.22 -3.28 5.07
CA ASP A 222 -18.35 -3.89 5.77
C ASP A 222 -18.58 -5.37 5.38
N LYS A 223 -18.20 -5.75 4.17
CA LYS A 223 -18.25 -7.15 3.72
C LYS A 223 -17.48 -8.11 4.65
N LEU A 224 -16.41 -7.66 5.29
CA LEU A 224 -15.68 -8.47 6.28
C LEU A 224 -16.48 -8.74 7.56
N VAL A 225 -17.52 -7.94 7.82
CA VAL A 225 -18.37 -8.10 9.01
C VAL A 225 -19.49 -9.12 8.74
N TYR A 226 -20.17 -9.00 7.62
CA TYR A 226 -21.37 -9.81 7.34
C TYR A 226 -21.15 -11.02 6.44
N ASP A 227 -20.04 -11.07 5.67
CA ASP A 227 -19.69 -12.18 4.77
C ASP A 227 -18.59 -13.04 5.43
N GLU A 228 -19.00 -14.15 6.04
CA GLU A 228 -18.08 -15.04 6.74
C GLU A 228 -17.09 -15.72 5.79
N GLU A 229 -17.55 -16.11 4.59
CA GLU A 229 -16.69 -16.75 3.59
C GLU A 229 -15.59 -15.80 3.13
N TYR A 230 -15.93 -14.53 2.90
CA TYR A 230 -14.95 -13.53 2.52
C TYR A 230 -13.96 -13.22 3.66
N ARG A 231 -14.43 -13.19 4.90
CA ARG A 231 -13.59 -13.00 6.10
C ARG A 231 -12.60 -14.14 6.27
N GLU A 232 -13.06 -15.39 6.12
CA GLU A 232 -12.19 -16.56 6.19
C GLU A 232 -11.18 -16.60 5.04
N LEU A 233 -11.56 -16.18 3.84
CA LEU A 233 -10.63 -16.02 2.71
C LEU A 233 -9.54 -14.98 3.07
N ALA A 234 -9.92 -13.85 3.65
CA ALA A 234 -8.96 -12.84 4.09
C ALA A 234 -7.98 -13.41 5.14
N ARG A 235 -8.48 -14.11 6.16
CA ARG A 235 -7.65 -14.79 7.17
C ARG A 235 -6.67 -15.79 6.54
N LYS A 236 -7.15 -16.61 5.62
CA LYS A 236 -6.33 -17.59 4.90
C LYS A 236 -5.23 -16.93 4.09
N ILE A 237 -5.52 -15.84 3.38
CA ILE A 237 -4.52 -15.08 2.62
C ILE A 237 -3.44 -14.54 3.53
N TRP A 238 -3.81 -14.01 4.69
CA TRP A 238 -2.84 -13.45 5.64
C TRP A 238 -2.01 -14.53 6.34
N ALA A 239 -2.56 -15.71 6.55
CA ALA A 239 -1.88 -16.82 7.22
C ALA A 239 -0.94 -17.62 6.30
N GLN A 240 -1.06 -17.51 4.96
CA GLN A 240 -0.35 -18.38 4.02
C GLN A 240 1.19 -18.30 4.10
N ASN A 241 1.73 -17.19 4.57
CA ASN A 241 3.18 -16.95 4.67
C ASN A 241 3.67 -16.96 6.14
N TRP A 242 2.84 -17.47 7.05
CA TRP A 242 3.17 -17.48 8.47
C TRP A 242 3.77 -18.82 8.87
N MET A 243 5.01 -18.76 9.35
CA MET A 243 5.69 -19.92 9.92
C MET A 243 6.18 -19.58 11.34
N PRO A 244 5.98 -20.46 12.31
CA PRO A 244 6.61 -20.32 13.62
C PRO A 244 8.13 -20.18 13.50
N LEU A 245 8.75 -19.39 14.37
CA LEU A 245 10.20 -19.16 14.34
C LEU A 245 10.98 -20.49 14.38
N ALA A 246 10.53 -21.44 15.20
CA ALA A 246 11.17 -22.75 15.34
C ALA A 246 11.15 -23.61 14.08
N GLU A 247 10.23 -23.38 13.15
CA GLU A 247 10.11 -24.13 11.89
C GLU A 247 10.95 -23.50 10.75
N LEU A 248 11.47 -22.30 10.96
CA LEU A 248 12.32 -21.65 9.99
C LEU A 248 13.73 -22.28 9.96
N PRO A 249 14.40 -22.29 8.79
CA PRO A 249 15.80 -22.75 8.72
C PRO A 249 16.69 -21.94 9.69
N PRO A 250 17.69 -22.58 10.34
CA PRO A 250 18.55 -21.94 11.34
C PRO A 250 19.18 -20.62 10.88
N LEU A 251 19.63 -20.55 9.63
CA LEU A 251 20.18 -19.32 9.05
C LEU A 251 19.13 -18.19 8.96
N VAL A 252 17.88 -18.53 8.73
CA VAL A 252 16.79 -17.54 8.68
C VAL A 252 16.47 -17.05 10.09
N GLN A 253 16.47 -17.94 11.08
CA GLN A 253 16.29 -17.58 12.48
C GLN A 253 17.39 -16.60 12.95
N GLU A 254 18.66 -16.91 12.65
CA GLU A 254 19.79 -16.04 12.99
C GLU A 254 19.64 -14.64 12.37
N LYS A 255 19.32 -14.57 11.06
CA LYS A 255 19.08 -13.28 10.37
C LYS A 255 17.90 -12.50 10.95
N LEU A 256 16.84 -13.17 11.38
CA LEU A 256 15.70 -12.49 12.03
C LEU A 256 16.09 -11.91 13.39
N LEU A 257 16.91 -12.63 14.18
CA LEU A 257 17.40 -12.12 15.46
C LEU A 257 18.37 -10.93 15.28
N GLU A 258 19.26 -11.01 14.28
CA GLU A 258 20.12 -9.87 13.90
C GLU A 258 19.28 -8.65 13.44
N ALA A 259 18.28 -8.89 12.60
CA ALA A 259 17.38 -7.84 12.14
C ALA A 259 16.61 -7.21 13.31
N ARG A 260 16.14 -8.02 14.25
CA ARG A 260 15.46 -7.57 15.48
C ARG A 260 16.31 -6.57 16.25
N GLN A 261 17.57 -6.94 16.55
CA GLN A 261 18.47 -6.07 17.28
C GLN A 261 18.75 -4.77 16.52
N LYS A 262 19.04 -4.88 15.23
CA LYS A 262 19.27 -3.71 14.36
C LYS A 262 18.07 -2.76 14.33
N GLN A 263 16.85 -3.30 14.22
CA GLN A 263 15.64 -2.48 14.19
C GLN A 263 15.37 -1.81 15.54
N LEU A 264 15.62 -2.52 16.64
CA LEU A 264 15.52 -1.96 17.98
C LEU A 264 16.48 -0.76 18.15
N ASP A 265 17.75 -0.94 17.79
CA ASP A 265 18.74 0.14 17.88
C ASP A 265 18.40 1.34 17.00
N ARG A 266 17.91 1.11 15.78
CA ARG A 266 17.44 2.17 14.88
C ARG A 266 16.22 2.92 15.46
N ALA A 267 15.26 2.19 16.02
CA ALA A 267 14.05 2.77 16.62
C ALA A 267 14.42 3.64 17.84
N ILE A 268 15.35 3.17 18.67
CA ILE A 268 15.87 3.93 19.81
C ILE A 268 16.54 5.21 19.31
N ALA A 269 17.49 5.12 18.39
CA ALA A 269 18.20 6.28 17.86
C ALA A 269 17.24 7.31 17.22
N ALA A 270 16.26 6.86 16.44
CA ALA A 270 15.24 7.74 15.87
C ALA A 270 14.38 8.41 16.94
N THR A 271 14.02 7.69 18.00
CA THR A 271 13.25 8.23 19.13
C THR A 271 14.04 9.28 19.89
N GLU A 272 15.28 8.99 20.24
CA GLU A 272 16.17 9.94 20.93
C GLU A 272 16.35 11.24 20.12
N LYS A 273 16.51 11.11 18.80
CA LYS A 273 16.61 12.26 17.89
C LYS A 273 15.32 13.09 17.84
N LEU A 274 14.15 12.43 17.79
CA LEU A 274 12.85 13.09 17.85
C LEU A 274 12.65 13.82 19.18
N GLN A 275 12.96 13.18 20.31
CA GLN A 275 12.86 13.75 21.65
C GLN A 275 13.81 14.95 21.83
N ALA A 276 15.02 14.88 21.27
CA ALA A 276 15.98 16.01 21.29
C ALA A 276 15.43 17.26 20.56
N LYS A 277 14.50 17.09 19.61
CA LYS A 277 13.76 18.16 18.92
C LYS A 277 12.51 18.61 19.70
N GLY A 278 12.21 18.00 20.85
CA GLY A 278 11.02 18.27 21.64
C GLY A 278 9.76 17.53 21.17
N VAL A 279 9.89 16.56 20.26
CA VAL A 279 8.77 15.71 19.81
C VAL A 279 8.41 14.70 20.89
N GLU A 280 7.15 14.65 21.28
CA GLU A 280 6.62 13.62 22.16
C GLU A 280 6.36 12.35 21.34
N VAL A 281 7.00 11.25 21.72
CA VAL A 281 6.84 9.94 21.07
C VAL A 281 6.10 8.98 22.00
N VAL A 282 5.03 8.37 21.48
CA VAL A 282 4.22 7.39 22.19
C VAL A 282 4.18 6.09 21.38
N PHE A 283 4.62 4.99 21.97
CA PHE A 283 4.50 3.66 21.38
C PHE A 283 3.18 3.01 21.78
N VAL A 284 2.51 2.37 20.84
CA VAL A 284 1.24 1.68 21.07
C VAL A 284 1.30 0.28 20.48
N GLN A 285 1.09 -0.72 21.32
CA GLN A 285 0.91 -2.11 20.89
C GLN A 285 -0.56 -2.48 21.05
N MET A 286 -1.25 -2.62 19.90
CA MET A 286 -2.68 -2.92 19.85
C MET A 286 -2.94 -4.41 20.08
N PRO A 287 -4.17 -4.79 20.50
CA PRO A 287 -4.56 -6.20 20.68
C PRO A 287 -4.33 -7.05 19.43
N TYR A 288 -3.96 -8.29 19.65
CA TYR A 288 -3.84 -9.34 18.66
C TYR A 288 -4.00 -10.71 19.29
N GLU A 289 -4.42 -11.70 18.50
CA GLU A 289 -4.69 -13.05 18.98
C GLU A 289 -4.32 -14.13 17.95
N GLY A 290 -4.60 -15.38 18.32
CA GLY A 290 -4.42 -16.54 17.43
C GLY A 290 -2.96 -16.78 17.08
N HIS A 291 -2.69 -17.15 15.85
CA HIS A 291 -1.34 -17.42 15.37
C HIS A 291 -0.38 -16.23 15.54
N TYR A 292 -0.91 -15.01 15.47
CA TYR A 292 -0.11 -13.80 15.68
C TYR A 292 0.43 -13.71 17.10
N ALA A 293 -0.39 -14.05 18.11
CA ALA A 293 0.04 -13.99 19.50
C ALA A 293 1.21 -14.95 19.76
N THR A 294 1.15 -16.16 19.22
CA THR A 294 2.21 -17.16 19.43
C THR A 294 3.50 -16.77 18.72
N SER A 295 3.42 -16.47 17.42
CA SER A 295 4.63 -16.18 16.62
C SER A 295 5.29 -14.86 16.98
N GLU A 296 4.51 -13.82 17.34
CA GLU A 296 5.08 -12.53 17.71
C GLU A 296 5.84 -12.60 19.04
N ILE A 297 5.39 -13.43 19.99
CA ILE A 297 6.11 -13.68 21.25
C ILE A 297 7.46 -14.32 20.98
N ASP A 298 7.53 -15.29 20.07
CA ASP A 298 8.78 -16.00 19.75
C ASP A 298 9.77 -15.11 19.00
N ILE A 299 9.30 -14.33 18.04
CA ILE A 299 10.15 -13.47 17.21
C ILE A 299 10.63 -12.23 17.98
N ALA A 300 9.73 -11.63 18.76
CA ALA A 300 9.99 -10.38 19.46
C ALA A 300 9.45 -10.43 20.90
N PRO A 301 10.11 -11.21 21.80
CA PRO A 301 9.73 -11.28 23.21
C PRO A 301 9.68 -9.89 23.84
N ARG A 302 8.64 -9.61 24.61
CA ARG A 302 8.37 -8.30 25.20
C ARG A 302 9.55 -7.76 26.02
N ASP A 303 10.13 -8.61 26.84
CA ASP A 303 11.27 -8.30 27.72
C ASP A 303 12.58 -8.00 26.97
N GLN A 304 12.70 -8.44 25.71
CA GLN A 304 13.87 -8.22 24.85
C GLN A 304 13.65 -7.11 23.79
N THR A 305 12.45 -6.60 23.66
CA THR A 305 12.07 -5.67 22.59
C THR A 305 11.32 -4.46 23.14
N TRP A 306 10.04 -4.62 23.45
CA TRP A 306 9.17 -3.54 23.92
C TRP A 306 9.70 -2.88 25.20
N ASP A 307 9.99 -3.68 26.23
CA ASP A 307 10.43 -3.18 27.52
C ASP A 307 11.81 -2.48 27.38
N VAL A 308 12.73 -3.06 26.60
CA VAL A 308 14.04 -2.44 26.29
C VAL A 308 13.89 -1.12 25.53
N LEU A 309 12.96 -1.07 24.54
CA LEU A 309 12.69 0.16 23.78
C LEU A 309 12.23 1.29 24.71
N LEU A 310 11.30 1.00 25.60
CA LEU A 310 10.77 2.01 26.54
C LEU A 310 11.80 2.39 27.60
N GLU A 311 12.51 1.41 28.18
CA GLU A 311 13.56 1.69 29.18
C GLU A 311 14.65 2.59 28.64
N ARG A 312 15.13 2.32 27.41
CA ARG A 312 16.21 3.08 26.81
C ARG A 312 15.81 4.45 26.33
N THR A 313 14.58 4.63 25.86
CA THR A 313 14.10 5.91 25.31
C THR A 313 13.39 6.78 26.34
N GLY A 314 12.88 6.19 27.41
CA GLY A 314 11.98 6.87 28.34
C GLY A 314 10.65 7.31 27.71
N ALA A 315 10.33 6.80 26.51
CA ALA A 315 9.09 7.14 25.81
C ALA A 315 7.88 6.49 26.50
N LEU A 316 6.72 7.12 26.36
CA LEU A 316 5.47 6.55 26.83
C LEU A 316 5.09 5.33 25.98
N GLY A 317 4.67 4.25 26.63
CA GLY A 317 4.20 3.02 25.99
C GLY A 317 2.81 2.62 26.46
N LEU A 318 1.92 2.28 25.52
CA LEU A 318 0.61 1.72 25.77
C LEU A 318 0.57 0.30 25.21
N HIS A 319 0.73 -0.70 26.09
CA HIS A 319 0.68 -2.10 25.69
C HIS A 319 -0.68 -2.68 26.09
N PHE A 320 -1.38 -3.32 25.12
CA PHE A 320 -2.75 -3.79 25.34
C PHE A 320 -2.91 -4.74 26.54
N GLN A 321 -1.87 -5.52 26.87
CA GLN A 321 -1.91 -6.44 28.03
C GLN A 321 -1.90 -5.73 29.38
N ASP A 322 -1.45 -4.47 29.43
CA ASP A 322 -1.36 -3.69 30.66
C ASP A 322 -2.66 -2.89 30.94
N HIS A 323 -3.66 -2.96 30.04
CA HIS A 323 -4.91 -2.20 30.11
C HIS A 323 -6.12 -3.12 29.94
N GLU A 324 -6.95 -3.24 30.97
CA GLU A 324 -8.15 -4.09 30.96
C GLU A 324 -9.13 -3.67 29.84
N GLU A 325 -9.28 -2.38 29.59
CA GLU A 325 -10.13 -1.81 28.56
C GLU A 325 -9.68 -2.12 27.12
N MET A 326 -8.44 -2.58 26.95
CA MET A 326 -7.91 -3.04 25.65
C MET A 326 -7.98 -4.57 25.49
N GLN A 327 -8.48 -5.29 26.48
CA GLN A 327 -8.64 -6.74 26.41
C GLN A 327 -10.06 -7.12 26.00
N GLY A 328 -10.21 -8.31 25.41
CA GLY A 328 -11.52 -8.80 24.96
C GLY A 328 -11.96 -8.34 23.56
N TYR A 329 -11.09 -7.69 22.83
CA TYR A 329 -11.30 -7.38 21.41
C TYR A 329 -10.67 -8.49 20.57
N TYR A 330 -11.45 -9.55 20.32
CA TYR A 330 -11.02 -10.76 19.59
C TYR A 330 -11.68 -10.83 18.23
#